data_79e036e9bf7e0894a7661a6b9cb8db5c
#
_entry.id   79e036e9bf7e0894a7661a6b9cb8db5c
#
_cell.length_a   1.000
_cell.length_b   1.000
_cell.length_c   1.000
_cell.angle_alpha   90.00
_cell.angle_beta   90.00
_cell.angle_gamma   90.00
#
_symmetry.space_group_name_H-M   'P 1'
#
loop_
_entity.id
_entity.type
_entity.pdbx_description
1 polymer ?
#
loop_
_entity_poly.entity_id
_entity_poly.type
_entity_poly.pdbx_seq_one_letter_code
_entity_poly.pdbx_strand_id
1 'polypeptide(L)'
;MARRYRDARIVDEWRPRDRGSTSRHRDAIATRFSARRRRARRRRAVGVDAGAMRDQRPPSPRLSEAALRRHAAAMRGERERAARAASALRRELDDFSRRGPKHDLHTPLHAACEDGEASTARALLVAGAAVDERDERGATALMTAAQWGHAEVCRLLLERGADANGKDEQGDTALHEAARANALDAAEVLGEWKGTNLEAKNAHGCTALHVASHSGHGAMVKLLVRLGAAVNGEMRGGYSALHVAAANGSSSSLSALLESGANIRHSASESNILRSASGTALELAEANDQVEAARLLRNASQREFEQGGLFGKE
;
A
#
# COMPACT_ATOMS: atom_id res chain seq x y z
N MET A 1 -14.05 -38.03 -11.23
CA MET A 1 -13.02 -37.08 -11.72
C MET A 1 -12.73 -35.94 -10.75
N ALA A 2 -13.57 -35.63 -9.77
CA ALA A 2 -13.41 -34.51 -8.85
C ALA A 2 -12.30 -34.63 -7.76
N ARG A 3 -11.66 -35.79 -7.60
CA ARG A 3 -10.63 -36.00 -6.55
C ARG A 3 -9.19 -35.68 -6.96
N ARG A 4 -8.90 -35.39 -8.24
CA ARG A 4 -7.53 -35.14 -8.76
C ARG A 4 -7.12 -33.67 -8.83
N TYR A 5 -8.03 -32.73 -8.54
CA TYR A 5 -7.75 -31.30 -8.62
C TYR A 5 -7.35 -30.65 -7.30
N ARG A 6 -7.32 -31.41 -6.18
CA ARG A 6 -6.94 -30.85 -4.85
C ARG A 6 -5.45 -30.57 -4.67
N ASP A 7 -4.61 -30.97 -5.62
CA ASP A 7 -3.16 -30.77 -5.56
C ASP A 7 -2.67 -29.58 -6.41
N ALA A 8 -3.55 -28.67 -6.81
CA ALA A 8 -3.15 -27.43 -7.47
C ALA A 8 -2.53 -26.47 -6.44
N ARG A 9 -1.24 -26.71 -6.17
CA ARG A 9 -0.39 -25.96 -5.22
C ARG A 9 -0.28 -24.46 -5.48
N ILE A 10 -0.93 -23.91 -6.52
CA ILE A 10 -0.96 -22.47 -6.79
C ILE A 10 -1.62 -21.70 -5.65
N VAL A 11 -2.64 -22.27 -4.99
CA VAL A 11 -3.31 -21.65 -3.85
C VAL A 11 -2.50 -21.80 -2.56
N ASP A 12 -1.75 -22.91 -2.41
CA ASP A 12 -0.97 -23.16 -1.19
C ASP A 12 0.38 -22.41 -1.17
N GLU A 13 0.99 -22.14 -2.32
CA GLU A 13 2.18 -21.28 -2.41
C GLU A 13 1.86 -19.81 -2.09
N TRP A 14 0.58 -19.41 -2.21
CA TRP A 14 0.10 -18.08 -1.96
C TRP A 14 -0.52 -17.86 -0.59
N ARG A 15 -0.74 -18.91 0.21
CA ARG A 15 -1.16 -18.69 1.60
C ARG A 15 -0.08 -17.87 2.29
N PRO A 16 -0.40 -16.67 2.82
CA PRO A 16 0.47 -16.01 3.75
C PRO A 16 0.74 -17.02 4.85
N ARG A 17 2.00 -17.44 5.02
CA ARG A 17 2.37 -18.17 6.23
C ARG A 17 1.86 -17.30 7.35
N ASP A 18 0.91 -17.82 8.14
CA ASP A 18 0.40 -17.14 9.32
C ASP A 18 1.60 -16.56 10.06
N ARG A 19 1.79 -15.28 9.87
CA ARG A 19 2.84 -14.53 10.55
C ARG A 19 2.35 -14.53 12.00
N GLY A 20 2.85 -15.45 12.82
CA GLY A 20 2.62 -15.54 14.26
C GLY A 20 3.09 -14.24 14.91
N SER A 21 2.39 -13.19 14.60
CA SER A 21 2.48 -11.93 15.30
C SER A 21 1.90 -12.16 16.66
N THR A 22 2.75 -12.19 17.64
CA THR A 22 2.42 -12.28 19.04
C THR A 22 1.36 -11.24 19.39
N SER A 23 0.11 -11.70 19.42
CA SER A 23 -1.09 -10.92 19.78
C SER A 23 -0.91 -10.14 21.11
N ARG A 24 -0.06 -10.63 21.98
CA ARG A 24 0.24 -10.03 23.29
C ARG A 24 0.99 -8.68 23.22
N HIS A 25 1.75 -8.43 22.17
CA HIS A 25 2.47 -7.15 22.00
C HIS A 25 1.55 -6.07 21.41
N ARG A 26 0.61 -6.45 20.51
CA ARG A 26 -0.40 -5.53 19.94
C ARG A 26 -1.33 -4.97 21.03
N ASP A 27 -1.76 -5.81 21.98
CA ASP A 27 -2.70 -5.39 23.03
C ASP A 27 -2.05 -4.44 24.05
N ALA A 28 -0.76 -4.60 24.33
CA ALA A 28 -0.03 -3.72 25.25
C ALA A 28 0.24 -2.31 24.65
N ILE A 29 0.47 -2.23 23.34
CA ILE A 29 0.70 -0.97 22.63
C ILE A 29 -0.64 -0.26 22.38
N ALA A 30 -1.68 -0.98 21.96
CA ALA A 30 -3.02 -0.43 21.74
C ALA A 30 -3.62 0.21 23.02
N THR A 31 -3.36 -0.36 24.20
CA THR A 31 -3.87 0.17 25.47
C THR A 31 -3.18 1.46 25.90
N ARG A 32 -1.90 1.63 25.60
CA ARG A 32 -1.15 2.88 25.92
C ARG A 32 -1.53 4.04 24.98
N PHE A 33 -1.88 3.77 23.70
CA PHE A 33 -2.20 4.80 22.73
C PHE A 33 -3.67 5.23 22.72
N SER A 34 -4.62 4.38 23.11
CA SER A 34 -6.03 4.76 23.24
C SER A 34 -6.25 5.85 24.29
N ALA A 35 -5.43 5.88 25.35
CA ALA A 35 -5.48 6.91 26.38
C ALA A 35 -4.98 8.28 25.88
N ARG A 36 -3.98 8.32 24.97
CA ARG A 36 -3.47 9.57 24.37
C ARG A 36 -4.44 10.15 23.34
N ARG A 37 -5.09 9.31 22.49
CA ARG A 37 -6.11 9.76 21.50
C ARG A 37 -7.32 10.43 22.17
N ARG A 38 -7.74 9.97 23.38
CA ARG A 38 -8.86 10.60 24.12
C ARG A 38 -8.52 11.99 24.66
N ARG A 39 -7.26 12.30 24.96
CA ARG A 39 -6.81 13.64 25.38
C ARG A 39 -6.70 14.64 24.20
N ALA A 40 -6.30 14.20 23.01
CA ALA A 40 -6.19 15.06 21.84
C ALA A 40 -7.57 15.46 21.25
N ARG A 41 -8.57 14.58 21.29
CA ARG A 41 -9.94 14.88 20.84
C ARG A 41 -10.69 15.87 21.73
N ARG A 42 -10.38 15.94 23.03
CA ARG A 42 -11.02 16.92 23.95
C ARG A 42 -10.56 18.36 23.75
N ARG A 43 -9.46 18.62 23.06
CA ARG A 43 -8.95 19.99 22.79
C ARG A 43 -9.48 20.63 21.50
N ARG A 44 -10.20 19.88 20.63
CA ARG A 44 -10.77 20.39 19.37
C ARG A 44 -12.26 20.73 19.41
N ALA A 45 -12.92 20.58 20.55
CA ALA A 45 -14.34 20.87 20.72
C ALA A 45 -14.55 22.17 21.53
N VAL A 46 -13.96 23.28 21.07
CA VAL A 46 -14.42 24.60 21.47
C VAL A 46 -14.72 25.36 20.19
N GLY A 47 -16.02 25.60 19.99
CA GLY A 47 -16.60 26.14 18.80
C GLY A 47 -16.12 27.56 18.48
N VAL A 48 -16.11 27.85 17.20
CA VAL A 48 -16.13 29.22 16.70
C VAL A 48 -17.38 29.37 15.84
N ASP A 49 -18.30 30.14 16.35
CA ASP A 49 -19.51 30.60 15.65
C ASP A 49 -19.13 31.39 14.40
N ALA A 50 -19.69 31.01 13.27
CA ALA A 50 -19.59 31.73 12.02
C ALA A 50 -20.82 32.62 11.86
N GLY A 51 -20.70 33.89 12.29
CA GLY A 51 -21.70 34.93 12.05
C GLY A 51 -21.11 36.05 11.21
N ALA A 52 -21.64 36.18 10.02
CA ALA A 52 -21.66 37.29 9.07
C ALA A 52 -20.94 38.59 9.47
N MET A 53 -19.97 39.05 8.63
CA MET A 53 -19.82 40.48 8.37
C MET A 53 -19.14 40.78 7.03
N ARG A 54 -19.70 41.81 6.41
CA ARG A 54 -19.46 42.42 5.11
C ARG A 54 -18.01 42.88 4.92
N ASP A 55 -17.59 42.78 3.70
CA ASP A 55 -16.64 43.53 2.89
C ASP A 55 -16.25 44.91 3.44
N GLN A 56 -15.12 44.98 4.11
CA GLN A 56 -14.28 46.16 4.24
C GLN A 56 -12.84 45.68 4.49
N ARG A 57 -12.01 45.72 3.46
CA ARG A 57 -10.57 45.46 3.61
C ARG A 57 -9.98 46.58 4.50
N PRO A 58 -9.54 46.30 5.73
CA PRO A 58 -8.72 47.23 6.45
C PRO A 58 -7.33 47.32 5.81
N PRO A 59 -6.64 48.45 5.87
CA PRO A 59 -5.27 48.57 5.43
C PRO A 59 -4.42 47.56 6.21
N SER A 60 -3.53 46.84 5.51
CA SER A 60 -2.62 45.85 6.09
C SER A 60 -2.00 46.41 7.40
N PRO A 61 -2.22 45.79 8.55
CA PRO A 61 -1.63 46.27 9.78
C PRO A 61 -0.12 46.09 9.67
N ARG A 62 0.62 47.17 9.59
CA ARG A 62 2.07 47.16 9.81
C ARG A 62 2.25 46.66 11.23
N LEU A 63 2.65 45.38 11.36
CA LEU A 63 2.97 44.76 12.65
C LEU A 63 3.96 45.70 13.36
N SER A 64 3.63 46.14 14.57
CA SER A 64 4.52 46.98 15.35
C SER A 64 5.86 46.25 15.54
N GLU A 65 6.95 47.00 15.61
CA GLU A 65 8.29 46.43 15.82
C GLU A 65 8.34 45.50 17.03
N ALA A 66 7.55 45.80 18.06
CA ALA A 66 7.37 44.94 19.24
C ALA A 66 6.67 43.62 18.92
N ALA A 67 5.73 43.57 17.97
CA ALA A 67 5.06 42.36 17.53
C ALA A 67 6.00 41.49 16.68
N LEU A 68 6.81 42.10 15.81
CA LEU A 68 7.85 41.40 15.04
C LEU A 68 8.93 40.81 15.95
N ARG A 69 9.37 41.54 16.99
CA ARG A 69 10.32 41.05 17.99
C ARG A 69 9.76 39.88 18.79
N ARG A 70 8.47 39.92 19.19
CA ARG A 70 7.80 38.79 19.87
C ARG A 70 7.68 37.56 18.97
N HIS A 71 7.31 37.75 17.70
CA HIS A 71 7.23 36.68 16.73
C HIS A 71 8.61 36.06 16.48
N ALA A 72 9.66 36.85 16.29
CA ALA A 72 11.03 36.39 16.14
C ALA A 72 11.57 35.66 17.39
N ALA A 73 11.15 36.07 18.59
CA ALA A 73 11.50 35.39 19.84
C ALA A 73 10.77 34.03 19.97
N ALA A 74 9.46 33.99 19.59
CA ALA A 74 8.69 32.76 19.55
C ALA A 74 9.30 31.73 18.56
N MET A 75 9.64 32.18 17.35
CA MET A 75 10.30 31.32 16.34
C MET A 75 11.68 30.84 16.79
N ARG A 76 12.44 31.64 17.53
CA ARG A 76 13.71 31.21 18.15
C ARG A 76 13.47 30.12 19.19
N GLY A 77 12.48 30.29 20.06
CA GLY A 77 12.11 29.29 21.07
C GLY A 77 11.64 27.97 20.45
N GLU A 78 10.88 28.01 19.34
CA GLU A 78 10.49 26.81 18.59
C GLU A 78 11.70 26.12 17.94
N ARG A 79 12.62 26.88 17.33
CA ARG A 79 13.87 26.32 16.77
C ARG A 79 14.73 25.67 17.84
N GLU A 80 14.85 26.27 19.04
CA GLU A 80 15.59 25.67 20.14
C GLU A 80 14.93 24.40 20.68
N ARG A 81 13.60 24.37 20.79
CA ARG A 81 12.86 23.17 21.17
C ARG A 81 13.04 22.06 20.13
N ALA A 82 12.94 22.38 18.84
CA ALA A 82 13.18 21.45 17.75
C ALA A 82 14.63 20.91 17.76
N ALA A 83 15.61 21.80 18.01
CA ALA A 83 17.02 21.38 18.10
C ALA A 83 17.28 20.47 19.31
N ARG A 84 16.66 20.74 20.48
CA ARG A 84 16.75 19.87 21.65
C ARG A 84 16.07 18.52 21.41
N ALA A 85 14.89 18.52 20.76
CA ALA A 85 14.21 17.27 20.37
C ALA A 85 15.06 16.46 19.38
N ALA A 86 15.63 17.10 18.36
CA ALA A 86 16.51 16.45 17.42
C ALA A 86 17.78 15.85 18.09
N SER A 87 18.34 16.58 19.09
CA SER A 87 19.49 16.08 19.87
C SER A 87 19.13 14.89 20.75
N ALA A 88 17.93 14.85 21.32
CA ALA A 88 17.44 13.70 22.09
C ALA A 88 17.22 12.49 21.19
N LEU A 89 16.55 12.69 20.06
CA LEU A 89 16.34 11.64 19.05
C LEU A 89 17.65 11.10 18.48
N ARG A 90 18.66 11.98 18.29
CA ARG A 90 20.00 11.54 17.85
C ARG A 90 20.67 10.65 18.88
N ARG A 91 20.52 10.94 20.18
CA ARG A 91 21.03 10.06 21.24
C ARG A 91 20.32 8.72 21.25
N GLU A 92 18.99 8.69 21.05
CA GLU A 92 18.22 7.44 20.94
C GLU A 92 18.67 6.60 19.73
N LEU A 93 18.93 7.22 18.58
CA LEU A 93 19.49 6.57 17.40
C LEU A 93 20.90 6.03 17.65
N ASP A 94 21.77 6.83 18.31
CA ASP A 94 23.13 6.41 18.68
C ASP A 94 23.10 5.24 19.68
N ASP A 95 22.17 5.26 20.65
CA ASP A 95 21.99 4.15 21.60
C ASP A 95 21.42 2.90 20.93
N PHE A 96 20.51 3.05 19.97
CA PHE A 96 19.99 1.94 19.15
C PHE A 96 21.13 1.32 18.34
N SER A 97 21.94 2.13 17.64
CA SER A 97 23.10 1.67 16.86
C SER A 97 24.17 0.98 17.71
N ARG A 98 24.38 1.40 18.97
CA ARG A 98 25.35 0.80 19.90
C ARG A 98 24.89 -0.52 20.50
N ARG A 99 23.58 -0.73 20.64
CA ARG A 99 23.03 -1.98 21.23
C ARG A 99 23.25 -3.19 20.35
N GLY A 100 23.58 -2.99 19.05
CA GLY A 100 23.82 -4.03 18.07
C GLY A 100 22.54 -4.82 17.71
N PRO A 101 22.59 -5.66 16.68
CA PRO A 101 21.43 -6.42 16.21
C PRO A 101 21.10 -7.54 17.21
N LYS A 102 20.39 -7.22 18.28
CA LYS A 102 19.80 -8.20 19.19
C LYS A 102 18.27 -8.01 19.15
N HIS A 103 17.65 -8.79 18.32
CA HIS A 103 16.26 -9.20 18.38
C HIS A 103 15.13 -8.30 17.87
N ASP A 104 15.34 -7.05 17.41
CA ASP A 104 14.33 -6.29 16.68
C ASP A 104 15.02 -5.25 15.80
N LEU A 105 15.25 -5.55 14.53
CA LEU A 105 15.75 -4.58 13.52
C LEU A 105 14.69 -3.53 13.17
N HIS A 106 13.57 -3.50 13.91
CA HIS A 106 12.52 -2.51 13.75
C HIS A 106 13.01 -1.15 14.26
N THR A 107 13.51 -0.31 13.35
CA THR A 107 14.10 0.97 13.72
C THR A 107 13.05 1.96 14.24
N PRO A 108 13.47 3.01 14.99
CA PRO A 108 12.54 4.07 15.40
C PRO A 108 11.78 4.72 14.23
N LEU A 109 12.40 4.73 13.03
CA LEU A 109 11.73 5.24 11.82
C LEU A 109 10.61 4.30 11.35
N HIS A 110 10.80 2.98 11.40
CA HIS A 110 9.73 2.02 11.10
C HIS A 110 8.57 2.17 12.07
N ALA A 111 8.84 2.31 13.38
CA ALA A 111 7.80 2.52 14.39
C ALA A 111 6.98 3.80 14.13
N ALA A 112 7.65 4.91 13.80
CA ALA A 112 6.97 6.16 13.44
C ALA A 112 6.13 6.02 12.16
N CYS A 113 6.58 5.18 11.21
CA CYS A 113 5.86 4.89 9.97
C CYS A 113 4.66 3.96 10.20
N GLU A 114 4.75 3.00 11.13
CA GLU A 114 3.64 2.13 11.54
C GLU A 114 2.53 2.94 12.22
N ASP A 115 2.91 3.91 13.09
CA ASP A 115 1.97 4.78 13.81
C ASP A 115 1.42 5.92 12.94
N GLY A 116 1.98 6.16 11.75
CA GLY A 116 1.61 7.26 10.86
C GLY A 116 2.02 8.64 11.39
N GLU A 117 3.00 8.71 12.29
CA GLU A 117 3.46 9.95 12.90
C GLU A 117 4.46 10.70 11.98
N ALA A 118 3.94 11.44 10.98
CA ALA A 118 4.76 12.20 10.03
C ALA A 118 5.70 13.20 10.70
N SER A 119 5.30 13.79 11.84
CA SER A 119 6.14 14.71 12.61
C SER A 119 7.35 14.03 13.24
N THR A 120 7.16 12.84 13.79
CA THR A 120 8.21 12.02 14.40
C THR A 120 9.14 11.45 13.32
N ALA A 121 8.58 10.92 12.22
CA ALA A 121 9.36 10.47 11.08
C ALA A 121 10.24 11.59 10.51
N ARG A 122 9.68 12.79 10.34
CA ARG A 122 10.45 13.98 9.91
C ARG A 122 11.59 14.33 10.86
N ALA A 123 11.34 14.30 12.18
CA ALA A 123 12.35 14.61 13.18
C ALA A 123 13.49 13.58 13.18
N LEU A 124 13.16 12.29 13.04
CA LEU A 124 14.13 11.18 12.94
C LEU A 124 15.02 11.32 11.69
N LEU A 125 14.42 11.63 10.53
CA LEU A 125 15.17 11.86 9.29
C LEU A 125 16.09 13.08 9.38
N VAL A 126 15.65 14.16 10.03
CA VAL A 126 16.51 15.35 10.32
C VAL A 126 17.63 14.99 11.30
N ALA A 127 17.39 14.10 12.25
CA ALA A 127 18.39 13.62 13.20
C ALA A 127 19.44 12.68 12.56
N GLY A 128 19.21 12.23 11.31
CA GLY A 128 20.14 11.41 10.54
C GLY A 128 19.76 9.93 10.46
N ALA A 129 18.52 9.57 10.74
CA ALA A 129 18.02 8.21 10.48
C ALA A 129 18.18 7.88 9.00
N ALA A 130 18.67 6.68 8.70
CA ALA A 130 18.80 6.21 7.33
C ALA A 130 17.39 5.92 6.76
N VAL A 131 17.06 6.53 5.61
CA VAL A 131 15.72 6.48 5.02
C VAL A 131 15.38 5.08 4.51
N ASP A 132 16.36 4.35 3.97
CA ASP A 132 16.19 3.01 3.39
C ASP A 132 16.78 1.90 4.29
N GLU A 133 16.88 2.15 5.59
CA GLU A 133 17.26 1.11 6.54
C GLU A 133 16.21 -0.01 6.53
N ARG A 134 16.69 -1.26 6.62
CA ARG A 134 15.85 -2.45 6.47
C ARG A 134 15.62 -3.11 7.81
N ASP A 135 14.38 -3.54 8.03
CA ASP A 135 14.00 -4.37 9.19
C ASP A 135 14.47 -5.84 9.00
N GLU A 136 14.12 -6.71 9.94
CA GLU A 136 14.44 -8.15 9.91
C GLU A 136 13.91 -8.90 8.69
N ARG A 137 12.91 -8.34 7.99
CA ARG A 137 12.30 -8.89 6.78
C ARG A 137 12.83 -8.23 5.51
N GLY A 138 13.84 -7.38 5.65
CA GLY A 138 14.35 -6.56 4.56
C GLY A 138 13.40 -5.43 4.15
N ALA A 139 12.32 -5.20 4.90
CA ALA A 139 11.37 -4.14 4.60
C ALA A 139 11.94 -2.76 4.99
N THR A 140 11.64 -1.73 4.19
CA THR A 140 12.00 -0.34 4.46
C THR A 140 10.87 0.39 5.20
N ALA A 141 11.20 1.53 5.81
CA ALA A 141 10.22 2.40 6.44
C ALA A 141 9.08 2.83 5.47
N LEU A 142 9.39 2.99 4.17
CA LEU A 142 8.40 3.27 3.14
C LEU A 142 7.41 2.11 2.94
N MET A 143 7.88 0.87 2.97
CA MET A 143 7.02 -0.32 2.89
C MET A 143 6.09 -0.41 4.11
N THR A 144 6.62 -0.14 5.29
CA THR A 144 5.83 -0.10 6.52
C THR A 144 4.74 0.98 6.45
N ALA A 145 5.08 2.21 6.05
CA ALA A 145 4.11 3.29 5.88
C ALA A 145 3.02 2.95 4.84
N ALA A 146 3.41 2.30 3.75
CA ALA A 146 2.51 1.85 2.68
C ALA A 146 1.56 0.75 3.15
N GLN A 147 2.06 -0.24 3.90
CA GLN A 147 1.26 -1.33 4.49
C GLN A 147 0.18 -0.79 5.44
N TRP A 148 0.51 0.24 6.21
CA TRP A 148 -0.42 0.86 7.16
C TRP A 148 -1.28 1.98 6.54
N GLY A 149 -1.04 2.32 5.26
CA GLY A 149 -1.85 3.27 4.52
C GLY A 149 -1.57 4.74 4.85
N HIS A 150 -0.41 5.06 5.39
CA HIS A 150 -0.03 6.41 5.81
C HIS A 150 0.54 7.23 4.65
N ALA A 151 -0.33 7.71 3.76
CA ALA A 151 0.02 8.46 2.55
C ALA A 151 0.91 9.68 2.80
N GLU A 152 0.66 10.45 3.90
CA GLU A 152 1.48 11.61 4.26
C GLU A 152 2.92 11.19 4.60
N VAL A 153 3.08 10.07 5.32
CA VAL A 153 4.40 9.52 5.66
C VAL A 153 5.09 8.97 4.41
N CYS A 154 4.38 8.27 3.53
CA CYS A 154 4.92 7.82 2.25
C CYS A 154 5.47 8.99 1.44
N ARG A 155 4.71 10.08 1.30
CA ARG A 155 5.15 11.29 0.59
C ARG A 155 6.40 11.88 1.23
N LEU A 156 6.40 12.01 2.57
CA LEU A 156 7.55 12.53 3.31
C LEU A 156 8.82 11.71 3.05
N LEU A 157 8.72 10.38 3.09
CA LEU A 157 9.88 9.49 2.88
C LEU A 157 10.40 9.60 1.44
N LEU A 158 9.51 9.63 0.45
CA LEU A 158 9.86 9.82 -0.95
C LEU A 158 10.54 11.17 -1.20
N GLU A 159 10.04 12.26 -0.60
CA GLU A 159 10.67 13.59 -0.64
C GLU A 159 12.07 13.61 -0.01
N ARG A 160 12.35 12.64 0.91
CA ARG A 160 13.67 12.48 1.54
C ARG A 160 14.57 11.48 0.85
N GLY A 161 14.16 11.01 -0.34
CA GLY A 161 14.95 10.16 -1.21
C GLY A 161 14.81 8.66 -0.94
N ALA A 162 13.73 8.22 -0.29
CA ALA A 162 13.42 6.79 -0.16
C ALA A 162 13.29 6.13 -1.53
N ASP A 163 13.85 4.94 -1.68
CA ASP A 163 13.72 4.15 -2.91
C ASP A 163 12.31 3.56 -3.03
N ALA A 164 11.49 4.14 -3.95
CA ALA A 164 10.14 3.67 -4.25
C ALA A 164 10.10 2.22 -4.77
N ASN A 165 11.21 1.74 -5.36
CA ASN A 165 11.35 0.40 -5.95
C ASN A 165 12.16 -0.56 -5.08
N GLY A 166 12.54 -0.16 -3.89
CA GLY A 166 13.22 -1.01 -2.92
C GLY A 166 12.42 -2.30 -2.71
N LYS A 167 13.11 -3.44 -2.55
CA LYS A 167 12.49 -4.76 -2.41
C LYS A 167 12.86 -5.37 -1.06
N ASP A 168 11.89 -5.98 -0.39
CA ASP A 168 12.12 -6.80 0.80
C ASP A 168 12.69 -8.19 0.42
N GLU A 169 12.82 -9.09 1.39
CA GLU A 169 13.29 -10.47 1.16
C GLU A 169 12.37 -11.28 0.25
N GLN A 170 11.08 -10.92 0.14
CA GLN A 170 10.11 -11.54 -0.75
C GLN A 170 10.09 -10.88 -2.14
N GLY A 171 10.91 -9.85 -2.34
CA GLY A 171 10.92 -9.05 -3.55
C GLY A 171 9.74 -8.09 -3.66
N ASP A 172 8.95 -7.94 -2.59
CA ASP A 172 7.83 -7.00 -2.55
C ASP A 172 8.35 -5.56 -2.43
N THR A 173 7.72 -4.63 -3.15
CA THR A 173 7.95 -3.19 -3.04
C THR A 173 6.89 -2.54 -2.15
N ALA A 174 7.06 -1.27 -1.80
CA ALA A 174 6.05 -0.51 -1.07
C ALA A 174 4.67 -0.54 -1.74
N LEU A 175 4.62 -0.56 -3.09
CA LEU A 175 3.37 -0.66 -3.83
C LEU A 175 2.70 -2.05 -3.69
N HIS A 176 3.47 -3.14 -3.57
CA HIS A 176 2.93 -4.47 -3.27
C HIS A 176 2.29 -4.50 -1.87
N GLU A 177 2.95 -3.90 -0.88
CA GLU A 177 2.41 -3.82 0.48
C GLU A 177 1.13 -2.97 0.55
N ALA A 178 1.09 -1.82 -0.12
CA ALA A 178 -0.12 -1.00 -0.25
C ALA A 178 -1.25 -1.78 -0.93
N ALA A 179 -0.96 -2.52 -1.99
CA ALA A 179 -1.92 -3.34 -2.72
C ALA A 179 -2.48 -4.48 -1.86
N ARG A 180 -1.64 -5.14 -1.06
CA ARG A 180 -2.03 -6.20 -0.12
C ARG A 180 -2.94 -5.66 0.99
N ALA A 181 -2.64 -4.48 1.50
CA ALA A 181 -3.37 -3.85 2.59
C ALA A 181 -4.62 -3.06 2.14
N ASN A 182 -4.87 -2.94 0.83
CA ASN A 182 -5.89 -2.07 0.24
C ASN A 182 -5.75 -0.59 0.65
N ALA A 183 -4.52 -0.13 0.78
CA ALA A 183 -4.19 1.24 1.20
C ALA A 183 -4.22 2.18 -0.01
N LEU A 184 -5.41 2.61 -0.42
CA LEU A 184 -5.63 3.37 -1.65
C LEU A 184 -4.84 4.68 -1.69
N ASP A 185 -4.91 5.49 -0.62
CA ASP A 185 -4.23 6.79 -0.57
C ASP A 185 -2.70 6.66 -0.64
N ALA A 186 -2.15 5.63 0.02
CA ALA A 186 -0.71 5.35 -0.05
C ALA A 186 -0.31 4.83 -1.44
N ALA A 187 -1.12 3.95 -2.05
CA ALA A 187 -0.87 3.44 -3.39
C ALA A 187 -0.95 4.55 -4.45
N GLU A 188 -1.85 5.52 -4.30
CA GLU A 188 -1.93 6.68 -5.17
C GLU A 188 -0.66 7.53 -5.09
N VAL A 189 -0.21 7.88 -3.89
CA VAL A 189 1.05 8.63 -3.68
C VAL A 189 2.24 7.89 -4.27
N LEU A 190 2.34 6.57 -4.04
CA LEU A 190 3.42 5.75 -4.58
C LEU A 190 3.38 5.66 -6.11
N GLY A 191 2.19 5.42 -6.68
CA GLY A 191 2.02 5.22 -8.12
C GLY A 191 2.19 6.51 -8.94
N GLU A 192 1.86 7.66 -8.36
CA GLU A 192 2.10 8.97 -8.96
C GLU A 192 3.55 9.44 -8.83
N TRP A 193 4.34 8.82 -7.94
CA TRP A 193 5.71 9.23 -7.74
C TRP A 193 6.58 8.92 -8.93
N LYS A 194 7.30 9.95 -9.41
CA LYS A 194 8.16 9.84 -10.59
C LYS A 194 9.27 8.80 -10.37
N GLY A 195 9.27 7.77 -11.20
CA GLY A 195 10.25 6.68 -11.14
C GLY A 195 9.75 5.42 -10.45
N THR A 196 8.53 5.41 -9.89
CA THR A 196 7.92 4.17 -9.40
C THR A 196 7.65 3.21 -10.55
N ASN A 197 8.11 1.98 -10.42
CA ASN A 197 7.88 0.91 -11.38
C ASN A 197 6.61 0.13 -11.00
N LEU A 198 5.49 0.43 -11.68
CA LEU A 198 4.21 -0.27 -11.48
C LEU A 198 4.28 -1.75 -11.86
N GLU A 199 5.21 -2.11 -12.76
CA GLU A 199 5.43 -3.48 -13.24
C GLU A 199 6.55 -4.21 -12.47
N ALA A 200 6.98 -3.68 -11.33
CA ALA A 200 7.92 -4.37 -10.46
C ALA A 200 7.36 -5.74 -10.07
N LYS A 201 8.17 -6.79 -10.26
CA LYS A 201 7.80 -8.17 -9.93
C LYS A 201 8.49 -8.62 -8.64
N ASN A 202 7.72 -9.24 -7.75
CA ASN A 202 8.25 -9.87 -6.55
C ASN A 202 8.90 -11.24 -6.85
N ALA A 203 9.31 -11.99 -5.83
CA ALA A 203 9.93 -13.31 -5.98
C ALA A 203 9.03 -14.33 -6.69
N HIS A 204 7.70 -14.18 -6.61
CA HIS A 204 6.72 -15.01 -7.31
C HIS A 204 6.44 -14.54 -8.75
N GLY A 205 7.05 -13.44 -9.17
CA GLY A 205 6.80 -12.81 -10.47
C GLY A 205 5.53 -11.96 -10.50
N CYS A 206 4.92 -11.68 -9.35
CA CYS A 206 3.68 -10.91 -9.23
C CYS A 206 3.95 -9.42 -9.20
N THR A 207 3.14 -8.63 -9.90
CA THR A 207 3.08 -7.17 -9.75
C THR A 207 2.07 -6.80 -8.65
N ALA A 208 2.05 -5.54 -8.24
CA ALA A 208 1.06 -5.02 -7.30
C ALA A 208 -0.39 -5.28 -7.77
N LEU A 209 -0.66 -5.27 -9.09
CA LEU A 209 -1.96 -5.61 -9.65
C LEU A 209 -2.35 -7.07 -9.40
N HIS A 210 -1.41 -8.01 -9.51
CA HIS A 210 -1.65 -9.43 -9.17
C HIS A 210 -1.95 -9.58 -7.68
N VAL A 211 -1.21 -8.86 -6.81
CA VAL A 211 -1.42 -8.87 -5.35
C VAL A 211 -2.81 -8.32 -4.99
N ALA A 212 -3.21 -7.18 -5.56
CA ALA A 212 -4.54 -6.60 -5.36
C ALA A 212 -5.65 -7.55 -5.82
N SER A 213 -5.44 -8.23 -6.96
CA SER A 213 -6.39 -9.17 -7.54
C SER A 213 -6.55 -10.43 -6.69
N HIS A 214 -5.45 -10.96 -6.14
CA HIS A 214 -5.45 -12.07 -5.19
C HIS A 214 -6.21 -11.72 -3.91
N SER A 215 -5.95 -10.54 -3.36
CA SER A 215 -6.58 -10.07 -2.11
C SER A 215 -8.05 -9.66 -2.28
N GLY A 216 -8.59 -9.64 -3.51
CA GLY A 216 -9.98 -9.28 -3.77
C GLY A 216 -10.27 -7.76 -3.73
N HIS A 217 -9.25 -6.93 -3.81
CA HIS A 217 -9.35 -5.48 -3.64
C HIS A 217 -9.68 -4.77 -4.96
N GLY A 218 -10.93 -4.87 -5.43
CA GLY A 218 -11.38 -4.29 -6.71
C GLY A 218 -11.16 -2.78 -6.82
N ALA A 219 -11.27 -2.01 -5.74
CA ALA A 219 -10.97 -0.58 -5.74
C ALA A 219 -9.47 -0.32 -6.01
N MET A 220 -8.58 -1.12 -5.41
CA MET A 220 -7.14 -1.07 -5.66
C MET A 220 -6.81 -1.47 -7.10
N VAL A 221 -7.46 -2.49 -7.63
CA VAL A 221 -7.31 -2.88 -9.05
C VAL A 221 -7.63 -1.71 -9.97
N LYS A 222 -8.78 -1.03 -9.77
CA LYS A 222 -9.16 0.14 -10.57
C LYS A 222 -8.16 1.29 -10.43
N LEU A 223 -7.64 1.52 -9.23
CA LEU A 223 -6.64 2.54 -8.97
C LEU A 223 -5.34 2.23 -9.73
N LEU A 224 -4.80 1.02 -9.60
CA LEU A 224 -3.54 0.63 -10.25
C LEU A 224 -3.64 0.71 -11.78
N VAL A 225 -4.78 0.29 -12.37
CA VAL A 225 -5.02 0.43 -13.81
C VAL A 225 -5.09 1.90 -14.22
N ARG A 226 -5.77 2.74 -13.45
CA ARG A 226 -5.81 4.20 -13.68
C ARG A 226 -4.41 4.83 -13.66
N LEU A 227 -3.53 4.34 -12.78
CA LEU A 227 -2.14 4.78 -12.69
C LEU A 227 -1.27 4.27 -13.84
N GLY A 228 -1.77 3.34 -14.66
CA GLY A 228 -1.08 2.83 -15.85
C GLY A 228 -0.49 1.43 -15.71
N ALA A 229 -0.88 0.67 -14.68
CA ALA A 229 -0.48 -0.73 -14.57
C ALA A 229 -1.04 -1.56 -15.75
N ALA A 230 -0.22 -2.47 -16.27
CA ALA A 230 -0.59 -3.35 -17.39
C ALA A 230 -1.64 -4.38 -16.95
N VAL A 231 -2.88 -4.20 -17.42
CA VAL A 231 -4.03 -5.07 -17.06
C VAL A 231 -3.78 -6.53 -17.42
N ASN A 232 -3.10 -6.76 -18.56
CA ASN A 232 -2.80 -8.09 -19.09
C ASN A 232 -1.34 -8.50 -18.83
N GLY A 233 -0.66 -7.86 -17.87
CA GLY A 233 0.67 -8.25 -17.44
C GLY A 233 0.67 -9.69 -16.89
N GLU A 234 1.73 -10.44 -17.17
CA GLU A 234 1.85 -11.84 -16.79
C GLU A 234 2.83 -12.01 -15.62
N MET A 235 2.47 -12.85 -14.66
CA MET A 235 3.38 -13.38 -13.66
C MET A 235 4.08 -14.67 -14.19
N ARG A 236 4.83 -15.37 -13.33
CA ARG A 236 5.39 -16.66 -13.70
C ARG A 236 4.30 -17.63 -14.15
N GLY A 237 4.56 -18.38 -15.21
CA GLY A 237 3.60 -19.33 -15.76
C GLY A 237 2.58 -18.73 -16.74
N GLY A 238 2.72 -17.42 -17.08
CA GLY A 238 1.82 -16.77 -18.02
C GLY A 238 0.45 -16.41 -17.43
N TYR A 239 0.30 -16.42 -16.10
CA TYR A 239 -0.96 -16.06 -15.45
C TYR A 239 -1.09 -14.53 -15.36
N SER A 240 -2.21 -13.99 -15.83
CA SER A 240 -2.57 -12.59 -15.64
C SER A 240 -3.31 -12.35 -14.32
N ALA A 241 -3.49 -11.08 -13.94
CA ALA A 241 -4.28 -10.70 -12.79
C ALA A 241 -5.72 -11.27 -12.82
N LEU A 242 -6.31 -11.44 -14.02
CA LEU A 242 -7.62 -12.07 -14.21
C LEU A 242 -7.62 -13.53 -13.80
N HIS A 243 -6.57 -14.28 -14.14
CA HIS A 243 -6.42 -15.69 -13.72
C HIS A 243 -6.32 -15.81 -12.20
N VAL A 244 -5.55 -14.92 -11.56
CA VAL A 244 -5.39 -14.90 -10.10
C VAL A 244 -6.71 -14.59 -9.40
N ALA A 245 -7.45 -13.59 -9.88
CA ALA A 245 -8.76 -13.24 -9.34
C ALA A 245 -9.79 -14.37 -9.53
N ALA A 246 -9.75 -15.06 -10.67
CA ALA A 246 -10.62 -16.19 -10.99
C ALA A 246 -10.35 -17.40 -10.09
N ALA A 247 -9.08 -17.76 -9.91
CA ALA A 247 -8.67 -18.86 -9.05
C ALA A 247 -9.09 -18.67 -7.58
N ASN A 248 -9.10 -17.42 -7.10
CA ASN A 248 -9.49 -17.08 -5.73
C ASN A 248 -10.97 -16.74 -5.57
N GLY A 249 -11.76 -16.70 -6.64
CA GLY A 249 -13.15 -16.30 -6.58
C GLY A 249 -13.39 -14.84 -6.22
N SER A 250 -12.42 -13.98 -6.45
CA SER A 250 -12.45 -12.55 -6.08
C SER A 250 -13.36 -11.75 -7.03
N SER A 251 -14.67 -11.83 -6.85
CA SER A 251 -15.68 -11.22 -7.74
C SER A 251 -15.50 -9.70 -7.91
N SER A 252 -15.08 -8.99 -6.87
CA SER A 252 -14.83 -7.54 -6.93
C SER A 252 -13.64 -7.21 -7.84
N SER A 253 -12.54 -7.96 -7.72
CA SER A 253 -11.37 -7.80 -8.60
C SER A 253 -11.66 -8.22 -10.03
N LEU A 254 -12.40 -9.33 -10.21
CA LEU A 254 -12.84 -9.78 -11.54
C LEU A 254 -13.64 -8.71 -12.26
N SER A 255 -14.66 -8.15 -11.60
CA SER A 255 -15.47 -7.08 -12.19
C SER A 255 -14.63 -5.87 -12.57
N ALA A 256 -13.71 -5.46 -11.67
CA ALA A 256 -12.81 -4.34 -11.92
C ALA A 256 -11.86 -4.59 -13.12
N LEU A 257 -11.30 -5.80 -13.23
CA LEU A 257 -10.42 -6.17 -14.34
C LEU A 257 -11.16 -6.24 -15.67
N LEU A 258 -12.35 -6.85 -15.68
CA LEU A 258 -13.21 -6.93 -16.88
C LEU A 258 -13.63 -5.54 -17.37
N GLU A 259 -14.02 -4.65 -16.46
CA GLU A 259 -14.31 -3.24 -16.78
C GLU A 259 -13.09 -2.49 -17.32
N SER A 260 -11.88 -2.94 -16.95
CA SER A 260 -10.61 -2.36 -17.37
C SER A 260 -10.04 -2.97 -18.66
N GLY A 261 -10.77 -3.88 -19.32
CA GLY A 261 -10.37 -4.49 -20.58
C GLY A 261 -9.39 -5.67 -20.44
N ALA A 262 -9.49 -6.42 -19.34
CA ALA A 262 -8.72 -7.65 -19.20
C ALA A 262 -9.10 -8.67 -20.27
N ASN A 263 -8.09 -9.33 -20.86
CA ASN A 263 -8.29 -10.32 -21.89
C ASN A 263 -8.82 -11.64 -21.31
N ILE A 264 -10.11 -11.93 -21.52
CA ILE A 264 -10.79 -13.14 -21.01
C ILE A 264 -10.28 -14.41 -21.69
N ARG A 265 -9.83 -14.30 -22.94
CA ARG A 265 -9.40 -15.45 -23.76
C ARG A 265 -7.91 -15.76 -23.58
N HIS A 266 -7.21 -14.98 -22.76
CA HIS A 266 -5.81 -15.26 -22.48
C HIS A 266 -5.67 -16.62 -21.81
N SER A 267 -4.71 -17.41 -22.29
CA SER A 267 -4.40 -18.74 -21.78
C SER A 267 -3.00 -18.73 -21.17
N ALA A 268 -2.86 -19.17 -19.94
CA ALA A 268 -1.57 -19.30 -19.28
C ALA A 268 -0.69 -20.35 -19.99
N SER A 269 0.59 -20.01 -20.19
CA SER A 269 1.50 -20.81 -21.02
C SER A 269 2.11 -22.03 -20.34
N GLU A 270 2.03 -22.12 -19.01
CA GLU A 270 2.55 -23.30 -18.28
C GLU A 270 1.59 -24.49 -18.33
N SER A 271 1.62 -25.16 -19.46
CA SER A 271 0.96 -26.46 -19.69
C SER A 271 1.52 -27.62 -18.84
N ASN A 272 2.41 -27.38 -17.87
CA ASN A 272 3.12 -28.46 -17.15
C ASN A 272 2.44 -28.96 -15.88
N ILE A 273 1.44 -28.26 -15.33
CA ILE A 273 0.76 -28.70 -14.10
C ILE A 273 -0.62 -29.30 -14.39
N LEU A 274 -1.27 -28.89 -15.49
CA LEU A 274 -2.58 -29.39 -15.89
C LEU A 274 -2.56 -29.82 -17.37
N ARG A 275 -2.07 -31.03 -17.66
CA ARG A 275 -1.99 -31.63 -19.01
C ARG A 275 -3.33 -31.70 -19.79
N SER A 276 -4.40 -31.07 -19.33
CA SER A 276 -5.74 -31.20 -19.92
C SER A 276 -6.61 -29.97 -19.92
N ALA A 277 -6.14 -28.80 -19.44
CA ALA A 277 -6.94 -27.56 -19.45
C ALA A 277 -6.19 -26.48 -20.23
N SER A 278 -6.90 -25.66 -21.00
CA SER A 278 -6.34 -24.57 -21.81
C SER A 278 -5.83 -23.41 -20.95
N GLY A 279 -5.94 -23.50 -19.63
CA GLY A 279 -5.39 -22.54 -18.69
C GLY A 279 -6.06 -21.17 -18.71
N THR A 280 -7.32 -21.07 -19.16
CA THR A 280 -8.07 -19.82 -19.14
C THR A 280 -8.56 -19.47 -17.73
N ALA A 281 -8.83 -18.19 -17.49
CA ALA A 281 -9.38 -17.72 -16.21
C ALA A 281 -10.70 -18.43 -15.84
N LEU A 282 -11.55 -18.74 -16.84
CA LEU A 282 -12.80 -19.48 -16.62
C LEU A 282 -12.55 -20.90 -16.13
N GLU A 283 -11.65 -21.63 -16.77
CA GLU A 283 -11.32 -22.99 -16.35
C GLU A 283 -10.68 -23.06 -14.97
N LEU A 284 -9.87 -22.04 -14.61
CA LEU A 284 -9.31 -21.93 -13.26
C LEU A 284 -10.41 -21.68 -12.21
N ALA A 285 -11.40 -20.83 -12.52
CA ALA A 285 -12.54 -20.61 -11.64
C ALA A 285 -13.35 -21.90 -11.42
N GLU A 286 -13.62 -22.65 -12.50
CA GLU A 286 -14.34 -23.93 -12.44
C GLU A 286 -13.56 -25.01 -11.69
N ALA A 287 -12.25 -25.10 -11.93
CA ALA A 287 -11.38 -26.06 -11.27
C ALA A 287 -11.26 -25.83 -9.75
N ASN A 288 -11.42 -24.59 -9.31
CA ASN A 288 -11.39 -24.20 -7.89
C ASN A 288 -12.79 -24.01 -7.27
N ASP A 289 -13.85 -24.51 -7.94
CA ASP A 289 -15.23 -24.41 -7.48
C ASP A 289 -15.71 -22.96 -7.20
N GLN A 290 -15.15 -21.98 -7.91
CA GLN A 290 -15.48 -20.56 -7.77
C GLN A 290 -16.70 -20.20 -8.64
N VAL A 291 -17.89 -20.59 -8.18
CA VAL A 291 -19.15 -20.52 -8.96
C VAL A 291 -19.46 -19.10 -9.44
N GLU A 292 -19.34 -18.09 -8.57
CA GLU A 292 -19.67 -16.71 -8.94
C GLU A 292 -18.64 -16.12 -9.90
N ALA A 293 -17.35 -16.44 -9.71
CA ALA A 293 -16.30 -16.03 -10.64
C ALA A 293 -16.53 -16.65 -12.04
N ALA A 294 -16.83 -17.94 -12.10
CA ALA A 294 -17.13 -18.63 -13.36
C ALA A 294 -18.36 -18.02 -14.05
N ARG A 295 -19.39 -17.67 -13.28
CA ARG A 295 -20.59 -17.00 -13.81
C ARG A 295 -20.27 -15.63 -14.41
N LEU A 296 -19.48 -14.81 -13.70
CA LEU A 296 -19.06 -13.50 -14.20
C LEU A 296 -18.26 -13.61 -15.50
N LEU A 297 -17.32 -14.55 -15.57
CA LEU A 297 -16.50 -14.78 -16.76
C LEU A 297 -17.33 -15.31 -17.95
N ARG A 298 -18.28 -16.22 -17.74
CA ARG A 298 -19.19 -16.68 -18.81
C ARG A 298 -20.04 -15.53 -19.35
N ASN A 299 -20.61 -14.72 -18.47
CA ASN A 299 -21.41 -13.55 -18.88
C ASN A 299 -20.57 -12.54 -19.66
N ALA A 300 -19.32 -12.32 -19.26
CA ALA A 300 -18.41 -11.41 -19.96
C ALA A 300 -18.03 -11.96 -21.34
N SER A 301 -17.70 -13.25 -21.44
CA SER A 301 -17.41 -13.90 -22.73
C SER A 301 -18.60 -13.87 -23.69
N GLN A 302 -19.82 -14.03 -23.19
CA GLN A 302 -21.03 -13.93 -24.02
C GLN A 302 -21.23 -12.53 -24.57
N ARG A 303 -21.02 -11.49 -23.73
CA ARG A 303 -21.11 -10.09 -24.19
C ARG A 303 -20.09 -9.75 -25.26
N GLU A 304 -18.84 -10.23 -25.13
CA GLU A 304 -17.82 -10.05 -26.18
C GLU A 304 -18.23 -10.71 -27.49
N PHE A 305 -18.82 -11.90 -27.42
CA PHE A 305 -19.30 -12.62 -28.61
C PHE A 305 -20.44 -11.87 -29.30
N GLU A 306 -21.42 -11.35 -28.53
CA GLU A 306 -22.54 -10.56 -29.06
C GLU A 306 -22.07 -9.24 -29.71
N GLN A 307 -21.11 -8.55 -29.10
CA GLN A 307 -20.54 -7.31 -29.62
C GLN A 307 -19.62 -7.55 -30.85
N GLY A 308 -18.81 -8.61 -30.82
CA GLY A 308 -17.93 -8.98 -31.94
C GLY A 308 -18.69 -9.51 -33.17
N GLY A 309 -19.86 -10.12 -32.96
CA GLY A 309 -20.73 -10.62 -34.03
C GLY A 309 -21.46 -9.51 -34.84
N LEU A 310 -21.52 -8.30 -34.32
CA LEU A 310 -22.13 -7.16 -35.02
C LEU A 310 -21.21 -6.50 -36.06
N PHE A 311 -19.89 -6.69 -35.97
CA PHE A 311 -18.90 -6.13 -36.91
C PHE A 311 -18.43 -7.11 -38.00
N GLY A 312 -19.00 -8.33 -38.07
CA GLY A 312 -18.65 -9.36 -39.03
C GLY A 312 -19.62 -9.52 -40.21
N LYS A 313 -20.52 -8.56 -40.46
CA LYS A 313 -21.43 -8.54 -41.60
C LYS A 313 -21.38 -7.18 -42.33
N GLU A 314 -20.26 -6.89 -42.96
CA GLU A 314 -20.17 -5.98 -44.10
C GLU A 314 -19.26 -6.61 -45.14
#